data_b1cc23baccd12a5d1001f7e718191018
#
_entry.id   b1cc23baccd12a5d1001f7e718191018
#
_cell.length_a   1.000
_cell.length_b   1.000
_cell.length_c   1.000
_cell.angle_alpha   90.00
_cell.angle_beta   90.00
_cell.angle_gamma   90.00
#
_symmetry.space_group_name_H-M   'P 1'
#
loop_
_entity.id
_entity.type
_entity.pdbx_description
1 polymer ?
#
loop_
_entity_poly.entity_id
_entity_poly.type
_entity_poly.pdbx_seq_one_letter_code
_entity_poly.pdbx_strand_id
1 'polypeptide(L)'
;TLECVATGREFSDEGLTLDDAQCKCPSLIRTRYAKKQLELKSDEYGFYKFADWLPVRRMLENSKAPVTYKSKGLAAHLGLENLYITFNGYYPAIGAHMTTCSFKETEAYSVCARIDENEKRVLVVASAGNTARAFAKVCSDNRIPLLLSVPADNLDALWFDGPLDPCVKLICSEKGGDYFDAIHLSNLALKSDKFYAEGGAKNVARRDGMATTVLSAATTIGRIPDY
;
A
#
# COMPACT_ATOMS: atom_id res chain seq x y z
N THR A 1 -13.27 -13.19 2.24
CA THR A 1 -13.83 -12.81 3.55
C THR A 1 -12.77 -12.21 4.46
N LEU A 2 -13.20 -11.55 5.53
CA LEU A 2 -12.35 -11.06 6.61
C LEU A 2 -12.54 -11.94 7.84
N GLU A 3 -11.50 -12.04 8.68
CA GLU A 3 -11.54 -12.76 9.95
C GLU A 3 -10.99 -11.87 11.07
N CYS A 4 -11.71 -11.79 12.17
CA CYS A 4 -11.21 -11.19 13.41
C CYS A 4 -10.15 -12.09 14.05
N VAL A 5 -8.94 -11.57 14.24
CA VAL A 5 -7.83 -12.39 14.79
C VAL A 5 -8.08 -12.85 16.22
N ALA A 6 -8.77 -12.05 17.04
CA ALA A 6 -9.04 -12.41 18.44
C ALA A 6 -10.16 -13.45 18.60
N THR A 7 -11.19 -13.42 17.77
CA THR A 7 -12.39 -14.24 17.93
C THR A 7 -12.50 -15.38 16.92
N GLY A 8 -11.76 -15.33 15.81
CA GLY A 8 -11.90 -16.24 14.68
C GLY A 8 -13.18 -16.02 13.86
N ARG A 9 -14.00 -15.00 14.18
CA ARG A 9 -15.24 -14.72 13.45
C ARG A 9 -14.94 -14.27 12.03
N GLU A 10 -15.53 -14.96 11.06
CA GLU A 10 -15.48 -14.56 9.64
C GLU A 10 -16.69 -13.71 9.25
N PHE A 11 -16.48 -12.76 8.34
CA PHE A 11 -17.51 -11.85 7.83
C PHE A 11 -17.15 -11.31 6.44
N SER A 12 -18.10 -10.69 5.77
CA SER A 12 -17.90 -10.10 4.44
C SER A 12 -17.00 -8.88 4.48
N ASP A 13 -16.22 -8.68 3.41
CA ASP A 13 -15.45 -7.46 3.21
C ASP A 13 -16.28 -6.41 2.45
N GLU A 14 -16.68 -5.37 3.15
CA GLU A 14 -17.40 -4.22 2.56
C GLU A 14 -16.48 -3.18 1.89
N GLY A 15 -15.17 -3.46 1.80
CA GLY A 15 -14.18 -2.61 1.13
C GLY A 15 -13.55 -1.53 2.02
N LEU A 16 -14.28 -1.00 2.97
CA LEU A 16 -13.79 0.04 3.90
C LEU A 16 -13.69 -0.45 5.34
N THR A 17 -13.93 -1.74 5.57
CA THR A 17 -13.91 -2.35 6.91
C THR A 17 -12.49 -2.35 7.49
N LEU A 18 -12.33 -1.75 8.66
CA LEU A 18 -11.05 -1.66 9.37
C LEU A 18 -11.02 -2.48 10.65
N ASP A 19 -12.19 -2.77 11.22
CA ASP A 19 -12.38 -3.47 12.50
C ASP A 19 -13.53 -4.47 12.41
N ASP A 20 -13.57 -5.43 13.33
CA ASP A 20 -14.75 -6.22 13.61
C ASP A 20 -15.63 -5.49 14.64
N ALA A 21 -16.75 -4.93 14.20
CA ALA A 21 -17.69 -4.19 15.06
C ALA A 21 -18.29 -5.05 16.21
N GLN A 22 -18.25 -6.38 16.10
CA GLN A 22 -18.76 -7.29 17.13
C GLN A 22 -17.67 -7.76 18.11
N CYS A 23 -16.41 -7.45 17.85
CA CYS A 23 -15.30 -7.78 18.74
C CYS A 23 -15.25 -6.79 19.91
N LYS A 24 -15.36 -7.30 21.14
CA LYS A 24 -15.32 -6.47 22.37
C LYS A 24 -13.91 -6.15 22.84
N CYS A 25 -12.88 -6.71 22.21
CA CYS A 25 -11.47 -6.46 22.53
C CYS A 25 -10.75 -5.84 21.32
N PRO A 26 -9.71 -5.03 21.53
CA PRO A 26 -8.87 -4.54 20.46
C PRO A 26 -8.28 -5.71 19.67
N SER A 27 -8.56 -5.76 18.37
CA SER A 27 -8.06 -6.82 17.50
C SER A 27 -7.87 -6.29 16.08
N LEU A 28 -6.92 -6.89 15.38
CA LEU A 28 -6.80 -6.73 13.94
C LEU A 28 -7.75 -7.72 13.24
N ILE A 29 -8.11 -7.38 12.03
CA ILE A 29 -8.76 -8.30 11.10
C ILE A 29 -7.73 -8.77 10.07
N ARG A 30 -7.92 -9.95 9.50
CA ARG A 30 -7.08 -10.48 8.41
C ARG A 30 -7.94 -10.95 7.24
N THR A 31 -7.36 -10.98 6.07
CA THR A 31 -8.01 -11.49 4.87
C THR A 31 -7.97 -13.03 4.85
N ARG A 32 -9.07 -13.64 4.44
CA ARG A 32 -9.19 -15.08 4.18
C ARG A 32 -9.42 -15.28 2.70
N TYR A 33 -8.40 -15.73 2.00
CA TYR A 33 -8.45 -16.00 0.56
C TYR A 33 -9.01 -17.39 0.28
N ALA A 34 -9.85 -17.49 -0.75
CA ALA A 34 -10.42 -18.77 -1.20
C ALA A 34 -9.33 -19.66 -1.82
N LYS A 35 -8.46 -19.08 -2.64
CA LYS A 35 -7.33 -19.79 -3.21
C LYS A 35 -6.25 -20.05 -2.17
N LYS A 36 -5.83 -21.32 -2.02
CA LYS A 36 -4.78 -21.75 -1.08
C LYS A 36 -3.40 -21.78 -1.71
N GLN A 37 -3.33 -21.73 -3.03
CA GLN A 37 -2.10 -21.55 -3.80
C GLN A 37 -2.19 -20.26 -4.58
N LEU A 38 -1.07 -19.51 -4.59
CA LEU A 38 -0.94 -18.31 -5.40
C LEU A 38 -0.63 -18.69 -6.84
N GLU A 39 -1.46 -18.27 -7.76
CA GLU A 39 -1.21 -18.36 -9.20
C GLU A 39 -0.85 -16.96 -9.71
N LEU A 40 0.42 -16.75 -10.09
CA LEU A 40 0.84 -15.48 -10.64
C LEU A 40 0.17 -15.24 -11.99
N LYS A 41 -0.40 -14.06 -12.15
CA LYS A 41 -0.80 -13.56 -13.47
C LYS A 41 0.44 -13.10 -14.26
N SER A 42 0.24 -12.83 -15.55
CA SER A 42 1.26 -12.25 -16.42
C SER A 42 1.84 -10.94 -15.84
N ASP A 43 3.09 -10.66 -16.16
CA ASP A 43 3.78 -9.43 -15.70
C ASP A 43 3.13 -8.13 -16.22
N GLU A 44 2.34 -8.20 -17.30
CA GLU A 44 1.55 -7.05 -17.80
C GLU A 44 0.54 -6.52 -16.78
N TYR A 45 0.10 -7.36 -15.81
CA TYR A 45 -0.77 -6.95 -14.70
C TYR A 45 -0.03 -6.15 -13.61
N GLY A 46 1.29 -5.94 -13.72
CA GLY A 46 2.08 -5.20 -12.76
C GLY A 46 1.91 -5.73 -11.32
N PHE A 47 1.54 -4.85 -10.38
CA PHE A 47 1.26 -5.23 -9.00
C PHE A 47 0.18 -6.32 -8.88
N TYR A 48 -0.84 -6.29 -9.75
CA TYR A 48 -1.96 -7.23 -9.68
C TYR A 48 -1.66 -8.63 -10.21
N LYS A 49 -0.41 -8.92 -10.57
CA LYS A 49 -0.01 -10.31 -10.77
C LYS A 49 -0.20 -11.18 -9.52
N PHE A 50 -0.25 -10.55 -8.34
CA PHE A 50 -0.53 -11.20 -7.05
C PHE A 50 -2.02 -11.16 -6.65
N ALA A 51 -2.95 -10.82 -7.55
CA ALA A 51 -4.35 -10.53 -7.24
C ALA A 51 -5.10 -11.66 -6.49
N ASP A 52 -4.68 -12.91 -6.64
CA ASP A 52 -5.28 -14.05 -5.93
C ASP A 52 -5.17 -13.93 -4.40
N TRP A 53 -4.14 -13.20 -3.92
CA TRP A 53 -3.89 -12.95 -2.50
C TRP A 53 -3.86 -11.46 -2.17
N LEU A 54 -4.73 -10.70 -2.82
CA LEU A 54 -4.98 -9.28 -2.54
C LEU A 54 -6.47 -9.03 -2.36
N PRO A 55 -6.89 -8.20 -1.39
CA PRO A 55 -8.30 -7.89 -1.16
C PRO A 55 -8.81 -6.81 -2.13
N VAL A 56 -8.47 -6.94 -3.41
CA VAL A 56 -8.76 -5.94 -4.43
C VAL A 56 -10.07 -6.26 -5.16
N ARG A 57 -10.80 -5.23 -5.56
CA ARG A 57 -12.06 -5.29 -6.30
C ARG A 57 -11.88 -4.90 -7.76
N ARG A 58 -10.81 -4.19 -8.07
CA ARG A 58 -10.44 -3.72 -9.42
C ARG A 58 -8.93 -3.69 -9.58
N MET A 59 -8.48 -3.48 -10.79
CA MET A 59 -7.07 -3.24 -11.10
C MET A 59 -6.90 -1.78 -11.52
N LEU A 60 -5.95 -1.10 -10.91
CA LEU A 60 -5.61 0.28 -11.22
C LEU A 60 -4.56 0.33 -12.32
N GLU A 61 -4.59 1.42 -13.08
CA GLU A 61 -3.62 1.66 -14.14
C GLU A 61 -2.22 1.97 -13.58
N ASN A 62 -1.21 1.77 -14.42
CA ASN A 62 0.19 2.09 -14.14
C ASN A 62 0.80 1.35 -12.93
N SER A 63 0.17 0.28 -12.45
CA SER A 63 0.66 -0.46 -11.29
C SER A 63 2.00 -1.13 -11.56
N LYS A 64 2.89 -1.12 -10.56
CA LYS A 64 4.23 -1.72 -10.61
C LYS A 64 4.40 -2.73 -9.49
N ALA A 65 5.03 -3.87 -9.82
CA ALA A 65 5.32 -4.93 -8.84
C ALA A 65 6.71 -4.77 -8.22
N PRO A 66 6.92 -5.31 -7.02
CA PRO A 66 8.27 -5.58 -6.51
C PRO A 66 9.03 -6.50 -7.47
N VAL A 67 10.32 -6.28 -7.62
CA VAL A 67 11.21 -7.11 -8.43
C VAL A 67 12.23 -7.80 -7.55
N THR A 68 12.27 -9.13 -7.59
CA THR A 68 13.29 -9.91 -6.87
C THR A 68 14.31 -10.47 -7.85
N TYR A 69 15.58 -10.33 -7.51
CA TYR A 69 16.68 -10.85 -8.31
C TYR A 69 17.81 -11.42 -7.45
N LYS A 70 18.54 -12.38 -7.98
CA LYS A 70 19.75 -12.90 -7.33
C LYS A 70 20.88 -11.88 -7.49
N SER A 71 21.41 -11.39 -6.38
CA SER A 71 22.53 -10.45 -6.38
C SER A 71 23.84 -11.15 -6.79
N LYS A 72 24.63 -10.51 -7.64
CA LYS A 72 25.97 -10.98 -8.00
C LYS A 72 27.06 -10.20 -7.27
N GLY A 73 27.08 -8.87 -7.41
CA GLY A 73 28.13 -8.02 -6.86
C GLY A 73 28.12 -7.98 -5.33
N LEU A 74 26.97 -7.67 -4.72
CA LEU A 74 26.87 -7.63 -3.26
C LEU A 74 27.04 -9.03 -2.65
N ALA A 75 26.51 -10.07 -3.30
CA ALA A 75 26.68 -11.45 -2.87
C ALA A 75 28.17 -11.84 -2.81
N ALA A 76 28.93 -11.52 -3.85
CA ALA A 76 30.38 -11.78 -3.89
C ALA A 76 31.13 -11.00 -2.82
N HIS A 77 30.77 -9.71 -2.62
CA HIS A 77 31.39 -8.85 -1.60
C HIS A 77 31.16 -9.37 -0.16
N LEU A 78 29.97 -9.91 0.09
CA LEU A 78 29.60 -10.45 1.41
C LEU A 78 29.92 -11.94 1.60
N GLY A 79 30.38 -12.64 0.57
CA GLY A 79 30.59 -14.09 0.61
C GLY A 79 29.31 -14.91 0.71
N LEU A 80 28.18 -14.40 0.18
CA LEU A 80 26.86 -15.03 0.25
C LEU A 80 26.43 -15.55 -1.13
N GLU A 81 26.49 -16.84 -1.35
CA GLU A 81 26.16 -17.45 -2.64
C GLU A 81 24.69 -17.27 -3.07
N ASN A 82 23.78 -17.24 -2.11
CA ASN A 82 22.33 -17.23 -2.32
C ASN A 82 21.68 -15.95 -1.78
N LEU A 83 22.29 -14.81 -2.05
CA LEU A 83 21.71 -13.51 -1.70
C LEU A 83 20.73 -13.06 -2.79
N TYR A 84 19.48 -12.86 -2.39
CA TYR A 84 18.44 -12.24 -3.22
C TYR A 84 18.07 -10.86 -2.68
N ILE A 85 17.69 -9.97 -3.58
CA ILE A 85 17.23 -8.62 -3.25
C ILE A 85 15.84 -8.44 -3.82
N THR A 86 14.87 -8.08 -2.97
CA THR A 86 13.55 -7.61 -3.43
C THR A 86 13.57 -6.10 -3.48
N PHE A 87 13.53 -5.55 -4.68
CA PHE A 87 13.70 -4.14 -4.95
C PHE A 87 12.36 -3.46 -5.25
N ASN A 88 12.08 -2.37 -4.53
CA ASN A 88 10.87 -1.56 -4.65
C ASN A 88 11.26 -0.13 -5.07
N GLY A 89 11.79 0.02 -6.26
CA GLY A 89 12.27 1.30 -6.76
C GLY A 89 12.33 1.35 -8.27
N TYR A 90 13.08 2.31 -8.79
CA TYR A 90 13.21 2.54 -10.22
C TYR A 90 14.60 2.11 -10.70
N TYR A 91 14.67 0.97 -11.37
CA TYR A 91 15.86 0.45 -12.03
C TYR A 91 15.45 -0.39 -13.25
N PRO A 92 15.20 0.24 -14.41
CA PRO A 92 14.67 -0.42 -15.62
C PRO A 92 15.50 -1.62 -16.09
N ALA A 93 16.82 -1.62 -15.87
CA ALA A 93 17.70 -2.71 -16.28
C ALA A 93 17.35 -4.08 -15.65
N ILE A 94 16.63 -4.09 -14.52
CA ILE A 94 16.11 -5.31 -13.88
C ILE A 94 14.58 -5.41 -13.94
N GLY A 95 13.92 -4.56 -14.73
CA GLY A 95 12.46 -4.50 -14.83
C GLY A 95 11.76 -3.81 -13.65
N ALA A 96 12.47 -3.06 -12.80
CA ALA A 96 11.90 -2.34 -11.68
C ALA A 96 11.51 -0.92 -12.09
N HIS A 97 10.23 -0.56 -11.92
CA HIS A 97 9.64 0.68 -12.43
C HIS A 97 8.83 1.48 -11.40
N MET A 98 9.01 1.25 -10.10
CA MET A 98 8.35 2.03 -9.05
C MET A 98 8.99 3.41 -8.93
N THR A 99 8.33 4.46 -9.40
CA THR A 99 8.89 5.82 -9.45
C THR A 99 8.90 6.51 -8.09
N THR A 100 8.06 6.11 -7.14
CA THR A 100 8.15 6.61 -5.76
C THR A 100 9.33 6.03 -4.98
N CYS A 101 10.03 5.05 -5.52
CA CYS A 101 11.18 4.36 -4.92
C CYS A 101 10.90 3.85 -3.51
N SER A 102 9.68 3.35 -3.28
CA SER A 102 9.25 2.84 -1.98
C SER A 102 8.21 1.73 -2.11
N PHE A 103 8.33 0.68 -1.29
CA PHE A 103 7.31 -0.36 -1.17
C PHE A 103 5.93 0.17 -0.70
N LYS A 104 5.85 1.42 -0.23
CA LYS A 104 4.58 2.08 0.08
C LYS A 104 3.67 2.19 -1.14
N GLU A 105 4.23 2.12 -2.34
CA GLU A 105 3.46 2.09 -3.58
C GLU A 105 2.58 0.83 -3.67
N THR A 106 3.08 -0.33 -3.19
CA THR A 106 2.28 -1.57 -3.14
C THR A 106 1.13 -1.49 -2.13
N GLU A 107 1.34 -0.78 -1.01
CA GLU A 107 0.27 -0.50 -0.05
C GLU A 107 -0.83 0.36 -0.70
N ALA A 108 -0.44 1.43 -1.40
CA ALA A 108 -1.37 2.35 -2.04
C ALA A 108 -2.18 1.66 -3.16
N TYR A 109 -1.55 0.86 -4.02
CA TYR A 109 -2.27 0.09 -5.05
C TYR A 109 -3.30 -0.85 -4.44
N SER A 110 -2.96 -1.57 -3.37
CA SER A 110 -3.86 -2.51 -2.74
C SER A 110 -5.04 -1.80 -2.05
N VAL A 111 -4.77 -0.74 -1.29
CA VAL A 111 -5.81 0.04 -0.62
C VAL A 111 -6.75 0.69 -1.62
N CYS A 112 -6.22 1.40 -2.62
CA CYS A 112 -7.03 2.11 -3.59
C CYS A 112 -7.83 1.16 -4.51
N ALA A 113 -7.31 -0.03 -4.82
CA ALA A 113 -8.02 -1.04 -5.60
C ALA A 113 -9.10 -1.80 -4.80
N ARG A 114 -9.05 -1.78 -3.47
CA ARG A 114 -10.09 -2.34 -2.59
C ARG A 114 -11.33 -1.46 -2.52
N ILE A 115 -11.18 -0.16 -2.75
CA ILE A 115 -12.27 0.82 -2.71
C ILE A 115 -13.19 0.62 -3.91
N ASP A 116 -14.50 0.69 -3.67
CA ASP A 116 -15.49 0.66 -4.74
C ASP A 116 -15.28 1.84 -5.71
N GLU A 117 -15.41 1.61 -7.01
CA GLU A 117 -15.24 2.65 -8.03
C GLU A 117 -16.30 3.75 -7.94
N ASN A 118 -17.45 3.44 -7.35
CA ASN A 118 -18.54 4.39 -7.12
C ASN A 118 -18.43 5.14 -5.80
N GLU A 119 -17.38 4.92 -5.00
CA GLU A 119 -17.15 5.67 -3.77
C GLU A 119 -16.96 7.16 -4.10
N LYS A 120 -17.79 8.01 -3.50
CA LYS A 120 -17.81 9.46 -3.75
C LYS A 120 -17.09 10.28 -2.68
N ARG A 121 -16.81 9.66 -1.55
CA ARG A 121 -16.08 10.33 -0.47
C ARG A 121 -14.60 10.40 -0.79
N VAL A 122 -13.93 11.27 -0.09
CA VAL A 122 -12.50 11.53 -0.25
C VAL A 122 -11.69 10.65 0.70
N LEU A 123 -10.72 9.91 0.18
CA LEU A 123 -9.75 9.17 0.99
C LEU A 123 -8.87 10.14 1.78
N VAL A 124 -8.70 9.89 3.08
CA VAL A 124 -7.81 10.71 3.93
C VAL A 124 -6.60 9.88 4.36
N VAL A 125 -5.43 10.44 4.11
CA VAL A 125 -4.13 9.85 4.48
C VAL A 125 -3.30 10.89 5.23
N ALA A 126 -2.81 10.53 6.42
CA ALA A 126 -1.81 11.32 7.15
C ALA A 126 -0.44 10.64 7.04
N SER A 127 0.58 11.39 6.61
CA SER A 127 1.92 10.84 6.46
C SER A 127 2.98 11.93 6.33
N ALA A 128 4.16 11.66 6.86
CA ALA A 128 5.33 12.55 6.78
C ALA A 128 6.33 12.19 5.66
N GLY A 129 6.01 11.25 4.76
CA GLY A 129 7.01 10.84 3.75
C GLY A 129 6.50 9.79 2.74
N ASN A 130 7.11 8.61 2.71
CA ASN A 130 6.90 7.60 1.66
C ASN A 130 5.44 7.19 1.43
N THR A 131 4.64 7.07 2.48
CA THR A 131 3.20 6.77 2.33
C THR A 131 2.48 7.92 1.63
N ALA A 132 2.80 9.17 1.98
CA ALA A 132 2.23 10.35 1.32
C ALA A 132 2.51 10.34 -0.18
N ARG A 133 3.76 10.10 -0.58
CA ARG A 133 4.17 10.03 -1.99
C ARG A 133 3.47 8.89 -2.73
N ALA A 134 3.41 7.71 -2.13
CA ALA A 134 2.79 6.55 -2.75
C ALA A 134 1.29 6.78 -3.01
N PHE A 135 0.54 7.22 -2.00
CA PHE A 135 -0.89 7.51 -2.18
C PHE A 135 -1.14 8.67 -3.13
N ALA A 136 -0.34 9.75 -3.06
CA ALA A 136 -0.45 10.87 -3.99
C ALA A 136 -0.26 10.41 -5.45
N LYS A 137 0.78 9.61 -5.72
CA LYS A 137 1.05 9.06 -7.06
C LYS A 137 -0.08 8.16 -7.56
N VAL A 138 -0.46 7.15 -6.79
CA VAL A 138 -1.49 6.17 -7.18
C VAL A 138 -2.86 6.83 -7.34
N CYS A 139 -3.24 7.72 -6.43
CA CYS A 139 -4.50 8.46 -6.53
C CYS A 139 -4.52 9.42 -7.71
N SER A 140 -3.40 10.13 -7.97
CA SER A 140 -3.25 11.01 -9.11
C SER A 140 -3.41 10.26 -10.44
N ASP A 141 -2.69 9.16 -10.62
CA ASP A 141 -2.72 8.36 -11.85
C ASP A 141 -4.11 7.78 -12.14
N ASN A 142 -4.90 7.51 -11.11
CA ASN A 142 -6.20 6.86 -11.21
C ASN A 142 -7.39 7.79 -10.86
N ARG A 143 -7.16 9.08 -10.70
CA ARG A 143 -8.17 10.12 -10.37
C ARG A 143 -9.04 9.77 -9.15
N ILE A 144 -8.41 9.20 -8.13
CA ILE A 144 -9.05 8.87 -6.85
C ILE A 144 -8.97 10.08 -5.93
N PRO A 145 -10.10 10.64 -5.46
CA PRO A 145 -10.07 11.80 -4.58
C PRO A 145 -9.29 11.53 -3.30
N LEU A 146 -8.24 12.32 -3.04
CA LEU A 146 -7.34 12.19 -1.90
C LEU A 146 -7.19 13.52 -1.17
N LEU A 147 -7.35 13.49 0.15
CA LEU A 147 -6.89 14.53 1.07
C LEU A 147 -5.65 13.99 1.81
N LEU A 148 -4.52 14.59 1.53
CA LEU A 148 -3.24 14.24 2.13
C LEU A 148 -2.88 15.22 3.21
N SER A 149 -2.69 14.76 4.45
CA SER A 149 -2.27 15.56 5.60
C SER A 149 -0.81 15.30 5.91
N VAL A 150 0.01 16.36 5.91
CA VAL A 150 1.48 16.28 6.01
C VAL A 150 1.97 17.34 7.00
N PRO A 151 3.01 17.05 7.82
CA PRO A 151 3.68 18.13 8.55
C PRO A 151 4.33 19.12 7.59
N ALA A 152 4.23 20.43 7.86
CA ALA A 152 4.80 21.44 6.96
C ALA A 152 6.30 21.27 6.75
N ASP A 153 7.04 20.87 7.79
CA ASP A 153 8.49 20.65 7.73
C ASP A 153 8.90 19.40 6.92
N ASN A 154 7.94 18.56 6.51
CA ASN A 154 8.18 17.38 5.66
C ASN A 154 7.79 17.58 4.19
N LEU A 155 7.41 18.80 3.77
CA LEU A 155 7.01 19.04 2.39
C LEU A 155 8.13 18.73 1.39
N ASP A 156 9.37 18.98 1.72
CA ASP A 156 10.55 18.70 0.89
C ASP A 156 10.77 17.18 0.66
N ALA A 157 10.19 16.33 1.51
CA ALA A 157 10.19 14.88 1.32
C ALA A 157 9.17 14.40 0.26
N LEU A 158 8.28 15.29 -0.18
CA LEU A 158 7.26 15.01 -1.19
C LEU A 158 7.76 15.39 -2.57
N TRP A 159 8.53 14.52 -3.17
CA TRP A 159 8.95 14.68 -4.56
C TRP A 159 8.21 13.69 -5.47
N PHE A 160 7.95 14.11 -6.71
CA PHE A 160 7.22 13.35 -7.72
C PHE A 160 7.94 13.45 -9.07
N ASP A 161 7.71 12.48 -9.94
CA ASP A 161 8.24 12.40 -11.29
C ASP A 161 7.46 13.26 -12.31
N GLY A 162 6.37 13.90 -11.88
CA GLY A 162 5.54 14.78 -12.69
C GLY A 162 4.47 15.49 -11.85
N PRO A 163 3.63 16.33 -12.50
CA PRO A 163 2.54 17.02 -11.82
C PRO A 163 1.47 16.03 -11.37
N LEU A 164 0.89 16.27 -10.19
CA LEU A 164 -0.23 15.50 -9.68
C LEU A 164 -1.56 16.01 -10.24
N ASP A 165 -2.50 15.06 -10.46
CA ASP A 165 -3.88 15.40 -10.82
C ASP A 165 -4.54 16.23 -9.70
N PRO A 166 -5.40 17.22 -10.05
CA PRO A 166 -6.12 18.04 -9.06
C PRO A 166 -7.02 17.28 -8.08
N CYS A 167 -7.29 15.97 -8.29
CA CYS A 167 -8.00 15.13 -7.33
C CYS A 167 -7.23 14.94 -6.03
N VAL A 168 -5.90 15.15 -6.02
CA VAL A 168 -5.04 15.11 -4.84
C VAL A 168 -4.99 16.50 -4.21
N LYS A 169 -5.47 16.61 -2.98
CA LYS A 169 -5.42 17.83 -2.18
C LYS A 169 -4.49 17.63 -1.00
N LEU A 170 -3.72 18.67 -0.70
CA LEU A 170 -2.76 18.67 0.39
C LEU A 170 -3.18 19.68 1.46
N ILE A 171 -3.13 19.25 2.72
CA ILE A 171 -3.19 20.12 3.89
C ILE A 171 -1.95 19.90 4.73
N CYS A 172 -1.45 20.97 5.35
CA CYS A 172 -0.28 20.91 6.20
C CYS A 172 -0.60 21.37 7.62
N SER A 173 0.10 20.77 8.60
CA SER A 173 0.18 21.38 9.92
C SER A 173 0.93 22.73 9.87
N GLU A 174 0.91 23.47 10.95
CA GLU A 174 1.79 24.65 11.08
C GLU A 174 3.26 24.24 11.06
N LYS A 175 4.13 25.18 10.72
CA LYS A 175 5.57 24.98 10.76
C LYS A 175 6.03 24.65 12.19
N GLY A 176 6.90 23.66 12.34
CA GLY A 176 7.31 23.11 13.63
C GLY A 176 6.35 22.05 14.18
N GLY A 177 5.21 21.79 13.50
CA GLY A 177 4.35 20.66 13.83
C GLY A 177 4.92 19.33 13.38
N ASP A 178 4.55 18.27 14.06
CA ASP A 178 5.03 16.90 13.81
C ASP A 178 3.98 16.00 13.10
N TYR A 179 4.28 14.72 13.03
CA TYR A 179 3.39 13.73 12.41
C TYR A 179 2.06 13.58 13.16
N PHE A 180 2.04 13.81 14.49
CA PHE A 180 0.79 13.74 15.25
C PHE A 180 -0.14 14.92 14.94
N ASP A 181 0.41 16.10 14.63
CA ASP A 181 -0.39 17.25 14.16
C ASP A 181 -1.02 16.95 12.80
N ALA A 182 -0.30 16.32 11.89
CA ALA A 182 -0.87 15.87 10.62
C ALA A 182 -1.99 14.83 10.83
N ILE A 183 -1.82 13.89 11.77
CA ILE A 183 -2.89 12.96 12.16
C ILE A 183 -4.09 13.73 12.74
N HIS A 184 -3.84 14.71 13.61
CA HIS A 184 -4.90 15.52 14.19
C HIS A 184 -5.73 16.25 13.12
N LEU A 185 -5.07 16.89 12.15
CA LEU A 185 -5.74 17.53 11.01
C LEU A 185 -6.56 16.53 10.20
N SER A 186 -6.02 15.35 9.94
CA SER A 186 -6.76 14.30 9.23
C SER A 186 -8.01 13.87 10.00
N ASN A 187 -7.91 13.74 11.33
CA ASN A 187 -9.04 13.41 12.19
C ASN A 187 -10.11 14.50 12.23
N LEU A 188 -9.74 15.77 12.07
CA LEU A 188 -10.70 16.86 11.91
C LEU A 188 -11.50 16.73 10.62
N ALA A 189 -10.84 16.40 9.51
CA ALA A 189 -11.53 16.14 8.23
C ALA A 189 -12.50 14.95 8.35
N LEU A 190 -12.11 13.89 9.04
CA LEU A 190 -12.91 12.67 9.25
C LEU A 190 -14.18 12.88 10.12
N LYS A 191 -14.36 14.05 10.73
CA LYS A 191 -15.65 14.41 11.37
C LYS A 191 -16.78 14.66 10.37
N SER A 192 -16.45 14.87 9.09
CA SER A 192 -17.40 15.01 8.00
C SER A 192 -17.62 13.68 7.30
N ASP A 193 -18.86 13.39 6.94
CA ASP A 193 -19.29 12.22 6.16
C ASP A 193 -18.75 12.20 4.71
N LYS A 194 -18.17 13.31 4.25
CA LYS A 194 -17.52 13.43 2.94
C LYS A 194 -16.17 12.74 2.86
N PHE A 195 -15.63 12.29 3.98
CA PHE A 195 -14.29 11.71 4.08
C PHE A 195 -14.33 10.32 4.71
N TYR A 196 -13.32 9.51 4.40
CA TYR A 196 -13.09 8.23 5.07
C TYR A 196 -11.59 7.98 5.27
N ALA A 197 -11.27 7.27 6.36
CA ALA A 197 -9.90 7.01 6.74
C ALA A 197 -9.27 5.90 5.90
N GLU A 198 -8.01 6.04 5.55
CA GLU A 198 -7.18 4.97 5.00
C GLU A 198 -7.02 3.81 6.01
N GLY A 199 -6.90 4.13 7.28
CA GLY A 199 -6.92 3.17 8.38
C GLY A 199 -5.57 2.63 8.84
N GLY A 200 -4.49 2.98 8.19
CA GLY A 200 -3.14 2.56 8.59
C GLY A 200 -3.00 1.04 8.69
N ALA A 201 -2.36 0.57 9.75
CA ALA A 201 -2.13 -0.86 9.99
C ALA A 201 -3.41 -1.69 10.21
N LYS A 202 -4.56 -1.07 10.48
CA LYS A 202 -5.85 -1.76 10.56
C LYS A 202 -6.36 -2.20 9.19
N ASN A 203 -5.98 -1.49 8.13
CA ASN A 203 -6.41 -1.81 6.78
C ASN A 203 -5.71 -3.07 6.26
N VAL A 204 -6.49 -4.14 6.02
CA VAL A 204 -5.95 -5.42 5.49
C VAL A 204 -5.25 -5.21 4.15
N ALA A 205 -5.82 -4.39 3.27
CA ALA A 205 -5.25 -4.13 1.95
C ALA A 205 -3.85 -3.53 2.04
N ARG A 206 -3.60 -2.68 3.03
CA ARG A 206 -2.27 -2.12 3.27
C ARG A 206 -1.25 -3.20 3.62
N ARG A 207 -1.59 -4.10 4.54
CA ARG A 207 -0.71 -5.19 4.98
C ARG A 207 -0.49 -6.23 3.87
N ASP A 208 -1.56 -6.62 3.18
CA ASP A 208 -1.49 -7.60 2.10
C ASP A 208 -0.75 -7.03 0.87
N GLY A 209 -0.95 -5.72 0.59
CA GLY A 209 -0.16 -5.02 -0.43
C GLY A 209 1.34 -5.04 -0.11
N MET A 210 1.72 -4.72 1.12
CA MET A 210 3.12 -4.80 1.57
C MET A 210 3.68 -6.22 1.50
N ALA A 211 2.86 -7.24 1.81
CA ALA A 211 3.27 -8.64 1.74
C ALA A 211 3.68 -9.10 0.34
N THR A 212 3.30 -8.38 -0.73
CA THR A 212 3.74 -8.69 -2.09
C THR A 212 5.26 -8.61 -2.27
N THR A 213 5.97 -7.90 -1.41
CA THR A 213 7.45 -7.91 -1.37
C THR A 213 7.97 -9.31 -1.03
N VAL A 214 7.36 -9.98 -0.05
CA VAL A 214 7.69 -11.35 0.33
C VAL A 214 7.20 -12.35 -0.73
N LEU A 215 6.02 -12.13 -1.32
CA LEU A 215 5.51 -12.97 -2.40
C LEU A 215 6.42 -12.92 -3.62
N SER A 216 6.93 -11.73 -3.97
CA SER A 216 7.93 -11.58 -5.04
C SER A 216 9.20 -12.41 -4.77
N ALA A 217 9.71 -12.37 -3.53
CA ALA A 217 10.86 -13.17 -3.14
C ALA A 217 10.56 -14.67 -3.23
N ALA A 218 9.50 -15.12 -2.57
CA ALA A 218 9.15 -16.54 -2.48
C ALA A 218 8.89 -17.17 -3.88
N THR A 219 8.19 -16.44 -4.75
CA THR A 219 7.88 -16.93 -6.12
C THR A 219 9.10 -16.93 -7.04
N THR A 220 10.02 -15.95 -6.87
CA THR A 220 11.26 -15.92 -7.66
C THR A 220 12.26 -17.00 -7.20
N ILE A 221 12.36 -17.22 -5.89
CA ILE A 221 13.27 -18.21 -5.30
C ILE A 221 12.70 -19.62 -5.43
N GLY A 222 11.37 -19.78 -5.52
CA GLY A 222 10.66 -21.05 -5.55
C GLY A 222 10.46 -21.69 -4.17
N ARG A 223 10.81 -20.99 -3.09
CA ARG A 223 10.64 -21.40 -1.68
C ARG A 223 10.63 -20.18 -0.76
N ILE A 224 10.23 -20.37 0.48
CA ILE A 224 10.41 -19.34 1.52
C ILE A 224 11.91 -19.20 1.83
N PRO A 225 12.46 -17.98 1.85
CA PRO A 225 13.84 -17.73 2.28
C PRO A 225 14.11 -18.22 3.70
N ASP A 226 15.36 -18.59 3.99
CA ASP A 226 15.77 -19.02 5.34
C ASP A 226 15.89 -17.84 6.31
N TYR A 227 16.25 -16.66 5.78
CA TYR A 227 16.43 -15.40 6.50
C TYR A 227 15.82 -14.24 5.71
#